data_35beec6c667c4d56c395b5e61c0ed714
#
_entry.id   35beec6c667c4d56c395b5e61c0ed714
#
_cell.length_a   1.000
_cell.length_b   1.000
_cell.length_c   1.000
_cell.angle_alpha   90.00
_cell.angle_beta   90.00
_cell.angle_gamma   90.00
#
_symmetry.space_group_name_H-M   'P 1'
#
loop_
_entity.id
_entity.type
_entity.pdbx_description
1 polymer ?
#
loop_
_entity_poly.entity_id
_entity_poly.type
_entity_poly.pdbx_seq_one_letter_code
_entity_poly.pdbx_strand_id
1 'polypeptide(L)'
;MRTRLIAALAVAALLLTGCVQEVKPVKLETLQDFQTQKIKWRTCYDTLKCTDVLVPIDYTNIKLGTFKISVLKHEASNKQDRIGSMFVNPGGPGASGVEYAYQAEYIVSPQLLALYDIVGFDPRGVGRSAPIRCLTDDETDANYASDSKPDNAQEFEILVKEAQDYVAKCEKNTKNLTAYSTENTARDMDVIRAVLGDEKLNYLGKSYGTYLGTIYAQLFPDKVGRLVLDGAIDPDATPVQQSITQAVGFDNALDAFIKDCLLIDTCPLPKDATKGYFTDLFDSVAKKPLTTRSKRVATETLVVLGTASALYDNESGWPMLRVALKQAKTGNGYMFLSLADAYTGRQLNGTYPTNEGDWVCD
;
A
#
# COMPACT_ATOMS: atom_id res chain seq x y z
N MET A 1 48.08 -14.00 -59.34
CA MET A 1 47.83 -13.05 -58.27
C MET A 1 46.48 -13.20 -57.58
N ARG A 2 45.91 -14.42 -57.41
CA ARG A 2 44.59 -14.62 -56.80
C ARG A 2 44.59 -15.54 -55.56
N THR A 3 45.74 -16.00 -55.12
CA THR A 3 45.87 -17.01 -54.04
C THR A 3 46.47 -16.46 -52.74
N ARG A 4 46.77 -15.14 -52.63
CA ARG A 4 47.32 -14.50 -51.41
C ARG A 4 46.35 -13.61 -50.61
N LEU A 5 45.10 -13.43 -51.12
CA LEU A 5 44.08 -12.63 -50.43
C LEU A 5 43.15 -13.44 -49.50
N ILE A 6 43.16 -14.77 -49.60
CA ILE A 6 42.25 -15.62 -48.78
C ILE A 6 42.84 -15.97 -47.43
N ALA A 7 44.16 -15.93 -47.27
CA ALA A 7 44.84 -16.24 -46.01
C ALA A 7 44.79 -15.11 -44.96
N ALA A 8 44.52 -13.84 -45.37
CA ALA A 8 44.49 -12.70 -44.44
C ALA A 8 43.10 -12.47 -43.77
N LEU A 9 42.03 -13.04 -44.34
CA LEU A 9 40.67 -12.96 -43.77
C LEU A 9 40.36 -14.00 -42.73
N ALA A 10 41.10 -15.12 -42.66
CA ALA A 10 40.89 -16.17 -41.69
C ALA A 10 41.55 -15.92 -40.32
N VAL A 11 42.54 -15.00 -40.23
CA VAL A 11 43.21 -14.65 -38.98
C VAL A 11 42.49 -13.53 -38.21
N ALA A 12 41.70 -12.70 -38.92
CA ALA A 12 40.93 -11.63 -38.26
C ALA A 12 39.63 -12.10 -37.58
N ALA A 13 39.15 -13.29 -37.90
CA ALA A 13 37.92 -13.86 -37.29
C ALA A 13 38.16 -14.59 -35.95
N LEU A 14 39.41 -14.85 -35.57
CA LEU A 14 39.77 -15.55 -34.34
C LEU A 14 40.07 -14.67 -33.13
N LEU A 15 40.02 -13.34 -33.28
CA LEU A 15 40.30 -12.39 -32.17
C LEU A 15 39.03 -11.74 -31.60
N LEU A 16 37.82 -12.13 -31.99
CA LEU A 16 36.56 -11.62 -31.48
C LEU A 16 35.80 -12.57 -30.57
N THR A 17 36.42 -13.67 -30.10
CA THR A 17 35.91 -14.39 -28.93
C THR A 17 36.30 -13.64 -27.67
N GLY A 18 35.78 -12.42 -27.56
CA GLY A 18 35.73 -11.72 -26.26
C GLY A 18 34.99 -12.62 -25.28
N CYS A 19 35.62 -12.97 -24.19
CA CYS A 19 35.03 -13.69 -23.07
C CYS A 19 33.69 -13.06 -22.70
N VAL A 20 32.60 -13.64 -23.19
CA VAL A 20 31.29 -13.51 -22.54
C VAL A 20 31.49 -14.23 -21.20
N GLN A 21 31.86 -13.47 -20.18
CA GLN A 21 31.89 -13.97 -18.84
C GLN A 21 30.44 -14.28 -18.48
N GLU A 22 30.05 -15.56 -18.55
CA GLU A 22 28.78 -16.01 -18.00
C GLU A 22 28.71 -15.53 -16.56
N VAL A 23 27.89 -14.50 -16.32
CA VAL A 23 27.56 -14.08 -14.98
C VAL A 23 26.77 -15.25 -14.38
N LYS A 24 27.46 -16.13 -13.66
CA LYS A 24 26.79 -17.21 -12.92
C LYS A 24 25.73 -16.57 -12.05
N PRO A 25 24.47 -17.04 -12.12
CA PRO A 25 23.41 -16.52 -11.26
C PRO A 25 23.88 -16.62 -9.81
N VAL A 26 23.78 -15.52 -9.08
CA VAL A 26 24.12 -15.48 -7.65
C VAL A 26 23.21 -16.47 -6.95
N LYS A 27 23.79 -17.51 -6.36
CA LYS A 27 23.05 -18.56 -5.67
C LYS A 27 22.78 -18.04 -4.25
N LEU A 28 21.54 -17.75 -3.94
CA LEU A 28 21.11 -17.30 -2.62
C LEU A 28 20.62 -18.52 -1.83
N GLU A 29 21.46 -19.08 -0.98
CA GLU A 29 21.21 -20.33 -0.25
C GLU A 29 21.09 -20.14 1.25
N THR A 30 21.60 -19.02 1.78
CA THR A 30 21.58 -18.68 3.18
C THR A 30 21.03 -17.27 3.38
N LEU A 31 20.52 -16.96 4.57
CA LEU A 31 20.06 -15.60 4.89
C LEU A 31 21.18 -14.57 4.68
N GLN A 32 22.43 -14.93 4.98
CA GLN A 32 23.58 -14.07 4.75
C GLN A 32 23.77 -13.71 3.27
N ASP A 33 23.48 -14.62 2.34
CA ASP A 33 23.57 -14.32 0.91
C ASP A 33 22.55 -13.25 0.51
N PHE A 34 21.33 -13.30 1.06
CA PHE A 34 20.31 -12.26 0.85
C PHE A 34 20.72 -10.92 1.44
N GLN A 35 21.30 -10.90 2.65
CA GLN A 35 21.73 -9.68 3.33
C GLN A 35 22.96 -9.02 2.70
N THR A 36 23.77 -9.80 1.94
CA THR A 36 25.00 -9.30 1.30
C THR A 36 24.92 -9.25 -0.22
N GLN A 37 23.73 -9.49 -0.80
CA GLN A 37 23.51 -9.43 -2.23
C GLN A 37 23.88 -8.05 -2.81
N LYS A 38 24.39 -8.05 -4.04
CA LYS A 38 24.72 -6.79 -4.74
C LYS A 38 23.52 -6.33 -5.53
N ILE A 39 23.02 -5.15 -5.19
CA ILE A 39 21.91 -4.49 -5.90
C ILE A 39 22.45 -3.51 -6.94
N LYS A 40 21.63 -3.27 -7.97
CA LYS A 40 21.93 -2.27 -9.00
C LYS A 40 20.85 -1.20 -8.96
N TRP A 41 21.23 0.00 -8.60
CA TRP A 41 20.36 1.16 -8.67
C TRP A 41 20.18 1.62 -10.12
N ARG A 42 18.95 1.91 -10.49
CA ARG A 42 18.58 2.59 -11.72
C ARG A 42 17.93 3.94 -11.39
N THR A 43 18.07 4.92 -12.24
CA THR A 43 17.32 6.17 -12.12
C THR A 43 15.85 5.91 -12.49
N CYS A 44 14.95 6.42 -11.70
CA CYS A 44 13.50 6.36 -11.90
C CYS A 44 12.88 7.70 -11.48
N TYR A 45 11.68 7.99 -11.96
CA TYR A 45 10.99 9.24 -11.63
C TYR A 45 11.94 10.47 -11.76
N ASP A 46 12.64 10.56 -12.89
CA ASP A 46 13.62 11.57 -13.27
C ASP A 46 14.90 11.61 -12.42
N THR A 47 14.80 11.66 -11.10
CA THR A 47 15.97 11.89 -10.22
C THR A 47 16.17 10.81 -9.14
N LEU A 48 15.13 10.03 -8.84
CA LEU A 48 15.15 9.06 -7.76
C LEU A 48 15.88 7.77 -8.15
N LYS A 49 16.13 6.92 -7.19
CA LYS A 49 16.83 5.65 -7.37
C LYS A 49 15.90 4.48 -7.06
N CYS A 50 15.74 3.58 -8.00
CA CYS A 50 14.96 2.36 -7.83
C CYS A 50 15.84 1.12 -7.98
N THR A 51 15.49 0.08 -7.24
CA THR A 51 16.12 -1.25 -7.35
C THR A 51 15.11 -2.33 -6.94
N ASP A 52 15.49 -3.57 -7.19
CA ASP A 52 14.79 -4.74 -6.64
C ASP A 52 15.75 -5.45 -5.67
N VAL A 53 15.24 -5.81 -4.50
CA VAL A 53 15.94 -6.64 -3.50
C VAL A 53 15.29 -8.01 -3.49
N LEU A 54 16.08 -9.07 -3.58
CA LEU A 54 15.60 -10.44 -3.47
C LEU A 54 15.47 -10.81 -1.99
N VAL A 55 14.36 -11.45 -1.64
CA VAL A 55 14.11 -11.98 -0.29
C VAL A 55 13.60 -13.41 -0.39
N PRO A 56 13.77 -14.26 0.65
CA PRO A 56 13.15 -15.58 0.65
C PRO A 56 11.63 -15.51 0.56
N ILE A 57 11.00 -16.41 -0.19
CA ILE A 57 9.55 -16.61 -0.08
C ILE A 57 9.21 -17.00 1.37
N ASP A 58 9.96 -17.94 1.93
CA ASP A 58 9.77 -18.42 3.30
C ASP A 58 11.12 -18.41 4.03
N TYR A 59 11.21 -17.66 5.13
CA TYR A 59 12.41 -17.55 5.95
C TYR A 59 12.73 -18.81 6.73
N THR A 60 11.77 -19.74 6.88
CA THR A 60 11.97 -21.06 7.48
C THR A 60 12.43 -22.09 6.44
N ASN A 61 12.19 -21.82 5.14
CA ASN A 61 12.59 -22.65 4.03
C ASN A 61 13.10 -21.82 2.85
N ILE A 62 14.32 -21.29 2.99
CA ILE A 62 14.97 -20.41 2.01
C ILE A 62 15.03 -21.02 0.59
N LYS A 63 15.04 -22.36 0.49
CA LYS A 63 15.11 -23.07 -0.79
C LYS A 63 13.79 -23.06 -1.57
N LEU A 64 12.70 -22.59 -0.99
CA LEU A 64 11.40 -22.48 -1.65
C LEU A 64 11.42 -21.52 -2.85
N GLY A 65 12.33 -20.55 -2.84
CA GLY A 65 12.48 -19.54 -3.89
C GLY A 65 12.58 -18.13 -3.34
N THR A 66 12.43 -17.16 -4.22
CA THR A 66 12.61 -15.75 -3.88
C THR A 66 11.44 -14.88 -4.34
N PHE A 67 11.13 -13.85 -3.55
CA PHE A 67 10.38 -12.70 -4.01
C PHE A 67 11.32 -11.56 -4.39
N LYS A 68 10.85 -10.69 -5.28
CA LYS A 68 11.47 -9.42 -5.60
C LYS A 68 10.73 -8.32 -4.85
N ILE A 69 11.42 -7.58 -4.02
CA ILE A 69 10.88 -6.43 -3.32
C ILE A 69 11.36 -5.17 -4.03
N SER A 70 10.42 -4.40 -4.54
CA SER A 70 10.70 -3.11 -5.16
C SER A 70 11.02 -2.06 -4.11
N VAL A 71 12.14 -1.36 -4.31
CA VAL A 71 12.66 -0.34 -3.39
C VAL A 71 12.90 0.95 -4.15
N LEU A 72 12.43 2.06 -3.59
CA LEU A 72 12.72 3.40 -4.04
C LEU A 72 13.51 4.15 -2.97
N LYS A 73 14.49 4.94 -3.40
CA LYS A 73 15.31 5.79 -2.55
C LYS A 73 15.31 7.22 -3.08
N HIS A 74 14.91 8.15 -2.23
CA HIS A 74 15.15 9.58 -2.39
C HIS A 74 16.45 9.90 -1.64
N GLU A 75 17.53 10.22 -2.37
CA GLU A 75 18.85 10.43 -1.77
C GLU A 75 18.90 11.72 -0.95
N ALA A 76 19.57 11.68 0.19
CA ALA A 76 19.84 12.84 1.03
C ALA A 76 20.48 13.96 0.21
N SER A 77 19.95 15.19 0.33
CA SER A 77 20.47 16.34 -0.41
C SER A 77 21.83 16.82 0.12
N ASN A 78 22.12 16.62 1.41
CA ASN A 78 23.43 16.88 2.00
C ASN A 78 24.18 15.56 2.22
N LYS A 79 24.95 15.16 1.21
CA LYS A 79 25.70 13.89 1.22
C LYS A 79 26.84 13.86 2.25
N GLN A 80 27.34 15.03 2.68
CA GLN A 80 28.46 15.12 3.63
C GLN A 80 28.00 14.79 5.05
N ASP A 81 26.82 15.23 5.43
CA ASP A 81 26.25 15.02 6.76
C ASP A 81 25.17 13.93 6.79
N ARG A 82 25.13 13.10 5.74
CA ARG A 82 24.18 11.99 5.67
C ARG A 82 24.32 11.05 6.86
N ILE A 83 23.22 10.81 7.58
CA ILE A 83 23.17 9.96 8.77
C ILE A 83 22.98 8.48 8.40
N GLY A 84 22.18 8.18 7.38
CA GLY A 84 21.81 6.82 6.98
C GLY A 84 20.51 6.80 6.17
N SER A 85 19.88 5.63 6.10
CA SER A 85 18.55 5.51 5.51
C SER A 85 17.45 5.68 6.57
N MET A 86 16.33 6.29 6.19
CA MET A 86 15.08 6.30 6.93
C MET A 86 14.01 5.62 6.09
N PHE A 87 13.53 4.49 6.55
CA PHE A 87 12.45 3.75 5.90
C PHE A 87 11.12 4.42 6.21
N VAL A 88 10.24 4.47 5.23
CA VAL A 88 8.89 5.03 5.38
C VAL A 88 7.84 4.01 4.94
N ASN A 89 6.74 3.91 5.69
CA ASN A 89 5.61 3.05 5.36
C ASN A 89 4.28 3.76 5.68
N PRO A 90 3.37 3.89 4.70
CA PRO A 90 2.10 4.61 4.88
C PRO A 90 1.06 3.80 5.67
N GLY A 91 1.24 2.49 5.81
CA GLY A 91 0.27 1.59 6.41
C GLY A 91 -0.65 0.94 5.38
N GLY A 92 -1.91 0.88 5.70
CA GLY A 92 -2.94 0.10 5.03
C GLY A 92 -3.48 -0.95 6.00
N PRO A 93 -3.06 -2.25 5.90
CA PRO A 93 -2.01 -2.83 5.02
C PRO A 93 -2.30 -2.64 3.53
N GLY A 94 -1.25 -2.71 2.69
CA GLY A 94 -1.41 -2.73 1.23
C GLY A 94 -1.06 -1.44 0.51
N ALA A 95 -0.84 -0.35 1.20
CA ALA A 95 -0.39 0.86 0.55
C ALA A 95 1.09 0.77 0.11
N SER A 96 1.39 1.28 -1.08
CA SER A 96 2.73 1.25 -1.67
C SER A 96 3.71 2.14 -0.90
N GLY A 97 4.75 1.54 -0.33
CA GLY A 97 5.85 2.29 0.27
C GLY A 97 6.72 3.00 -0.77
N VAL A 98 6.78 2.48 -1.99
CA VAL A 98 7.45 3.12 -3.14
C VAL A 98 6.76 4.43 -3.50
N GLU A 99 5.43 4.42 -3.66
CA GLU A 99 4.66 5.64 -3.96
C GLU A 99 4.70 6.64 -2.78
N TYR A 100 4.76 6.13 -1.55
CA TYR A 100 4.89 6.98 -0.37
C TYR A 100 6.26 7.68 -0.33
N ALA A 101 7.37 6.96 -0.52
CA ALA A 101 8.70 7.57 -0.58
C ALA A 101 8.90 8.47 -1.82
N TYR A 102 8.17 8.23 -2.93
CA TYR A 102 8.13 9.15 -4.06
C TYR A 102 7.65 10.55 -3.64
N GLN A 103 6.74 10.61 -2.69
CA GLN A 103 6.18 11.85 -2.14
C GLN A 103 6.94 12.35 -0.89
N ALA A 104 8.21 11.97 -0.69
CA ALA A 104 8.96 12.25 0.53
C ALA A 104 8.97 13.74 0.93
N GLU A 105 8.95 14.66 -0.04
CA GLU A 105 8.93 16.10 0.19
C GLU A 105 7.68 16.60 0.95
N TYR A 106 6.58 15.84 0.88
CA TYR A 106 5.32 16.12 1.59
C TYR A 106 5.18 15.35 2.91
N ILE A 107 6.07 14.37 3.15
CA ILE A 107 5.98 13.44 4.26
C ILE A 107 6.92 13.82 5.40
N VAL A 108 8.11 14.28 5.06
CA VAL A 108 9.16 14.62 6.02
C VAL A 108 9.66 16.05 5.82
N SER A 109 10.21 16.63 6.89
CA SER A 109 10.72 17.99 6.82
C SER A 109 11.95 18.11 5.91
N PRO A 110 12.25 19.31 5.37
CA PRO A 110 13.45 19.55 4.58
C PRO A 110 14.76 19.17 5.31
N GLN A 111 14.77 19.28 6.64
CA GLN A 111 15.94 18.87 7.46
C GLN A 111 16.16 17.36 7.41
N LEU A 112 15.10 16.55 7.46
CA LEU A 112 15.20 15.10 7.33
C LEU A 112 15.60 14.69 5.93
N LEU A 113 15.04 15.34 4.87
CA LEU A 113 15.46 15.15 3.48
C LEU A 113 16.93 15.48 3.24
N ALA A 114 17.48 16.42 3.99
CA ALA A 114 18.89 16.77 3.88
C ALA A 114 19.80 15.69 4.48
N LEU A 115 19.36 15.02 5.55
CA LEU A 115 20.22 14.16 6.37
C LEU A 115 20.00 12.67 6.15
N TYR A 116 18.88 12.24 5.61
CA TYR A 116 18.53 10.84 5.39
C TYR A 116 18.24 10.53 3.93
N ASP A 117 18.69 9.38 3.46
CA ASP A 117 18.05 8.77 2.30
C ASP A 117 16.65 8.29 2.73
N ILE A 118 15.60 8.80 2.10
CA ILE A 118 14.25 8.32 2.37
C ILE A 118 14.00 7.09 1.50
N VAL A 119 13.74 5.97 2.15
CA VAL A 119 13.59 4.66 1.51
C VAL A 119 12.17 4.15 1.69
N GLY A 120 11.48 3.92 0.58
CA GLY A 120 10.22 3.19 0.56
C GLY A 120 10.37 1.87 -0.18
N PHE A 121 9.61 0.90 0.24
CA PHE A 121 9.52 -0.39 -0.46
C PHE A 121 8.06 -0.83 -0.52
N ASP A 122 7.70 -1.51 -1.59
CA ASP A 122 6.41 -2.19 -1.63
C ASP A 122 6.56 -3.48 -0.82
N PRO A 123 5.77 -3.70 0.25
CA PRO A 123 5.79 -4.97 0.97
C PRO A 123 5.51 -6.15 0.03
N ARG A 124 5.88 -7.36 0.44
CA ARG A 124 5.48 -8.57 -0.28
C ARG A 124 3.95 -8.59 -0.44
N GLY A 125 3.46 -8.88 -1.63
CA GLY A 125 2.04 -8.83 -1.97
C GLY A 125 1.56 -7.48 -2.52
N VAL A 126 2.33 -6.41 -2.35
CA VAL A 126 1.93 -5.03 -2.65
C VAL A 126 2.61 -4.49 -3.91
N GLY A 127 1.90 -3.71 -4.68
CA GLY A 127 2.43 -2.91 -5.78
C GLY A 127 3.27 -3.72 -6.78
N ARG A 128 4.57 -3.52 -6.76
CA ARG A 128 5.54 -4.18 -7.65
C ARG A 128 6.20 -5.40 -7.01
N SER A 129 5.85 -5.75 -5.77
CA SER A 129 6.52 -6.77 -4.96
C SER A 129 5.69 -8.04 -4.84
N ALA A 130 5.72 -8.89 -5.89
CA ALA A 130 4.98 -10.15 -5.96
C ALA A 130 3.49 -9.99 -5.61
N PRO A 131 2.75 -9.14 -6.36
CA PRO A 131 1.39 -8.73 -6.00
C PRO A 131 0.42 -9.91 -5.88
N ILE A 132 -0.41 -9.85 -4.86
CA ILE A 132 -1.56 -10.73 -4.68
C ILE A 132 -2.71 -10.18 -5.54
N ARG A 133 -3.38 -11.03 -6.32
CA ARG A 133 -4.59 -10.70 -7.07
C ARG A 133 -5.62 -11.79 -6.88
N CYS A 134 -6.60 -11.52 -6.04
CA CYS A 134 -7.69 -12.45 -5.74
C CYS A 134 -8.83 -12.32 -6.75
N LEU A 135 -9.16 -11.08 -7.13
CA LEU A 135 -10.28 -10.70 -7.97
C LEU A 135 -9.80 -10.06 -9.28
N THR A 136 -10.65 -10.07 -10.29
CA THR A 136 -10.53 -9.19 -11.46
C THR A 136 -11.00 -7.77 -11.10
N ASP A 137 -10.70 -6.78 -11.93
CA ASP A 137 -11.13 -5.39 -11.68
C ASP A 137 -12.67 -5.27 -11.58
N ASP A 138 -13.43 -6.00 -12.43
CA ASP A 138 -14.89 -6.02 -12.37
C ASP A 138 -15.41 -6.72 -11.10
N GLU A 139 -14.78 -7.78 -10.66
CA GLU A 139 -15.11 -8.47 -9.41
C GLU A 139 -14.81 -7.59 -8.21
N THR A 140 -13.76 -6.78 -8.26
CA THR A 140 -13.41 -5.80 -7.22
C THR A 140 -14.44 -4.68 -7.15
N ASP A 141 -14.85 -4.15 -8.29
CA ASP A 141 -15.97 -3.19 -8.34
C ASP A 141 -17.23 -3.76 -7.69
N ALA A 142 -17.55 -5.03 -7.96
CA ALA A 142 -18.70 -5.70 -7.36
C ALA A 142 -18.55 -5.91 -5.85
N ASN A 143 -17.35 -6.33 -5.41
CA ASN A 143 -17.05 -6.57 -4.00
C ASN A 143 -17.14 -5.27 -3.17
N TYR A 144 -16.57 -4.16 -3.64
CA TYR A 144 -16.70 -2.87 -2.94
C TYR A 144 -18.11 -2.29 -2.98
N ALA A 145 -18.93 -2.69 -3.95
CA ALA A 145 -20.32 -2.25 -4.05
C ALA A 145 -21.31 -3.16 -3.30
N SER A 146 -20.86 -4.32 -2.78
CA SER A 146 -21.71 -5.26 -2.05
C SER A 146 -22.14 -4.69 -0.69
N ASP A 147 -23.19 -5.27 -0.14
CA ASP A 147 -23.71 -4.90 1.17
C ASP A 147 -22.78 -5.42 2.28
N SER A 148 -22.12 -4.50 2.97
CA SER A 148 -21.23 -4.81 4.09
C SER A 148 -21.90 -4.70 5.49
N LYS A 149 -23.20 -4.35 5.52
CA LYS A 149 -23.98 -4.17 6.76
C LYS A 149 -25.23 -5.04 6.73
N PRO A 150 -25.12 -6.35 7.03
CA PRO A 150 -26.26 -7.25 6.99
C PRO A 150 -27.30 -6.86 8.05
N ASP A 151 -28.55 -6.64 7.61
CA ASP A 151 -29.67 -6.28 8.47
C ASP A 151 -30.45 -7.50 8.97
N ASN A 152 -30.20 -8.68 8.39
CA ASN A 152 -30.88 -9.93 8.74
C ASN A 152 -29.98 -11.16 8.54
N ALA A 153 -30.43 -12.33 9.00
CA ALA A 153 -29.66 -13.57 8.93
C ALA A 153 -29.31 -14.00 7.49
N GLN A 154 -30.19 -13.74 6.54
CA GLN A 154 -29.96 -14.11 5.13
C GLN A 154 -28.83 -13.26 4.51
N GLU A 155 -28.82 -11.97 4.74
CA GLU A 155 -27.74 -11.07 4.31
C GLU A 155 -26.43 -11.43 4.98
N PHE A 156 -26.44 -11.79 6.26
CA PHE A 156 -25.24 -12.28 6.95
C PHE A 156 -24.70 -13.57 6.33
N GLU A 157 -25.55 -14.52 5.94
CA GLU A 157 -25.12 -15.74 5.23
C GLU A 157 -24.49 -15.39 3.86
N ILE A 158 -25.05 -14.41 3.15
CA ILE A 158 -24.48 -13.92 1.88
C ILE A 158 -23.09 -13.32 2.12
N LEU A 159 -22.93 -12.44 3.09
CA LEU A 159 -21.65 -11.82 3.43
C LEU A 159 -20.58 -12.87 3.79
N VAL A 160 -20.95 -13.87 4.61
CA VAL A 160 -20.05 -14.98 4.95
C VAL A 160 -19.63 -15.76 3.70
N LYS A 161 -20.60 -16.03 2.79
CA LYS A 161 -20.29 -16.74 1.55
C LYS A 161 -19.38 -15.92 0.64
N GLU A 162 -19.61 -14.63 0.48
CA GLU A 162 -18.76 -13.73 -0.31
C GLU A 162 -17.32 -13.72 0.24
N ALA A 163 -17.14 -13.66 1.56
CA ALA A 163 -15.83 -13.74 2.20
C ALA A 163 -15.13 -15.10 1.92
N GLN A 164 -15.87 -16.22 1.99
CA GLN A 164 -15.33 -17.53 1.66
C GLN A 164 -14.94 -17.66 0.19
N ASP A 165 -15.76 -17.13 -0.72
CA ASP A 165 -15.48 -17.15 -2.16
C ASP A 165 -14.26 -16.26 -2.48
N TYR A 166 -14.09 -15.15 -1.78
CA TYR A 166 -12.91 -14.29 -1.89
C TYR A 166 -11.63 -15.03 -1.47
N VAL A 167 -11.62 -15.67 -0.31
CA VAL A 167 -10.47 -16.47 0.17
C VAL A 167 -10.15 -17.59 -0.83
N ALA A 168 -11.14 -18.33 -1.30
CA ALA A 168 -10.93 -19.40 -2.27
C ALA A 168 -10.30 -18.90 -3.59
N LYS A 169 -10.66 -17.69 -4.04
CA LYS A 169 -10.04 -17.07 -5.22
C LYS A 169 -8.60 -16.65 -4.94
N CYS A 170 -8.30 -16.11 -3.74
CA CYS A 170 -6.94 -15.79 -3.33
C CYS A 170 -6.05 -17.04 -3.36
N GLU A 171 -6.50 -18.15 -2.74
CA GLU A 171 -5.77 -19.40 -2.71
C GLU A 171 -5.53 -20.00 -4.10
N LYS A 172 -6.51 -19.87 -4.99
CA LYS A 172 -6.40 -20.34 -6.38
C LYS A 172 -5.40 -19.50 -7.18
N ASN A 173 -5.38 -18.20 -6.98
CA ASN A 173 -4.65 -17.25 -7.84
C ASN A 173 -3.25 -16.94 -7.30
N THR A 174 -2.99 -17.18 -6.00
CA THR A 174 -1.72 -16.86 -5.35
C THR A 174 -1.06 -18.08 -4.75
N LYS A 175 0.17 -18.38 -5.18
CA LYS A 175 0.97 -19.45 -4.58
C LYS A 175 1.61 -18.96 -3.28
N ASN A 176 1.75 -19.88 -2.33
CA ASN A 176 2.40 -19.60 -1.03
C ASN A 176 1.75 -18.45 -0.26
N LEU A 177 0.42 -18.41 -0.24
CA LEU A 177 -0.34 -17.31 0.38
C LEU A 177 0.07 -17.06 1.84
N THR A 178 0.38 -18.11 2.61
CA THR A 178 0.88 -18.02 3.99
C THR A 178 2.25 -17.33 4.15
N ALA A 179 2.96 -17.08 3.04
CA ALA A 179 4.23 -16.35 3.07
C ALA A 179 4.05 -14.83 3.17
N TYR A 180 2.84 -14.33 2.95
CA TYR A 180 2.53 -12.90 2.94
C TYR A 180 2.06 -12.44 4.34
N SER A 181 2.96 -12.46 5.31
CA SER A 181 2.68 -12.03 6.69
C SER A 181 3.47 -10.79 7.06
N THR A 182 3.00 -10.06 8.07
CA THR A 182 3.69 -8.91 8.67
C THR A 182 5.07 -9.30 9.18
N GLU A 183 5.21 -10.47 9.79
CA GLU A 183 6.50 -10.96 10.28
C GLU A 183 7.51 -11.18 9.14
N ASN A 184 7.07 -11.76 8.03
CA ASN A 184 7.93 -11.92 6.86
C ASN A 184 8.26 -10.58 6.21
N THR A 185 7.32 -9.64 6.18
CA THR A 185 7.57 -8.26 5.75
C THR A 185 8.61 -7.56 6.64
N ALA A 186 8.53 -7.74 7.96
CA ALA A 186 9.54 -7.20 8.89
C ALA A 186 10.93 -7.84 8.66
N ARG A 187 10.99 -9.13 8.29
CA ARG A 187 12.24 -9.79 7.90
C ARG A 187 12.77 -9.25 6.56
N ASP A 188 11.89 -8.93 5.61
CA ASP A 188 12.29 -8.24 4.38
C ASP A 188 12.91 -6.88 4.67
N MET A 189 12.35 -6.12 5.61
CA MET A 189 12.92 -4.84 6.04
C MET A 189 14.35 -5.01 6.56
N ASP A 190 14.63 -6.07 7.33
CA ASP A 190 16.00 -6.34 7.82
C ASP A 190 16.97 -6.73 6.70
N VAL A 191 16.51 -7.50 5.71
CA VAL A 191 17.31 -7.78 4.52
C VAL A 191 17.60 -6.48 3.75
N ILE A 192 16.60 -5.63 3.50
CA ILE A 192 16.78 -4.35 2.80
C ILE A 192 17.74 -3.45 3.59
N ARG A 193 17.56 -3.31 4.90
CA ARG A 193 18.48 -2.56 5.79
C ARG A 193 19.94 -3.03 5.63
N ALA A 194 20.16 -4.35 5.68
CA ALA A 194 21.49 -4.93 5.56
C ALA A 194 22.11 -4.68 4.16
N VAL A 195 21.32 -4.84 3.10
CA VAL A 195 21.73 -4.58 1.71
C VAL A 195 22.08 -3.10 1.48
N LEU A 196 21.42 -2.17 2.18
CA LEU A 196 21.75 -0.75 2.15
C LEU A 196 22.99 -0.40 2.98
N GLY A 197 23.49 -1.34 3.80
CA GLY A 197 24.66 -1.15 4.64
C GLY A 197 24.38 -0.41 5.95
N ASP A 198 23.11 -0.24 6.32
CA ASP A 198 22.73 0.41 7.57
C ASP A 198 22.85 -0.59 8.75
N GLU A 199 23.53 -0.19 9.83
CA GLU A 199 23.67 -1.01 11.04
C GLU A 199 22.32 -1.17 11.75
N LYS A 200 21.52 -0.10 11.79
CA LYS A 200 20.24 -0.02 12.47
C LYS A 200 19.17 0.58 11.57
N LEU A 201 17.92 0.14 11.77
CA LEU A 201 16.76 0.66 11.06
C LEU A 201 16.31 1.99 11.68
N ASN A 202 16.27 3.07 10.88
CA ASN A 202 15.47 4.25 11.19
C ASN A 202 14.19 4.15 10.38
N TYR A 203 13.05 4.40 11.01
CA TYR A 203 11.75 4.08 10.45
C TYR A 203 10.67 5.08 10.85
N LEU A 204 9.85 5.48 9.89
CA LEU A 204 8.60 6.19 10.08
C LEU A 204 7.46 5.33 9.55
N GLY A 205 6.64 4.80 10.44
CA GLY A 205 5.44 4.03 10.11
C GLY A 205 4.19 4.78 10.50
N LYS A 206 3.20 4.80 9.61
CA LYS A 206 1.86 5.35 9.87
C LYS A 206 0.82 4.24 9.87
N SER A 207 -0.21 4.35 10.75
CA SER A 207 -1.31 3.39 10.80
C SER A 207 -0.79 1.94 10.94
N TYR A 208 -1.16 1.00 10.05
CA TYR A 208 -0.59 -0.35 10.00
C TYR A 208 0.95 -0.37 9.96
N GLY A 209 1.59 0.64 9.37
CA GLY A 209 3.05 0.76 9.42
C GLY A 209 3.60 0.83 10.85
N THR A 210 2.81 1.21 11.84
CA THR A 210 3.20 1.18 13.26
C THR A 210 3.23 -0.25 13.79
N TYR A 211 2.26 -1.07 13.41
CA TYR A 211 2.25 -2.50 13.72
C TYR A 211 3.46 -3.21 13.10
N LEU A 212 3.73 -2.98 11.81
CA LEU A 212 4.93 -3.50 11.13
C LEU A 212 6.23 -3.08 11.84
N GLY A 213 6.35 -1.80 12.24
CA GLY A 213 7.51 -1.30 12.99
C GLY A 213 7.65 -1.96 14.37
N THR A 214 6.54 -2.24 15.04
CA THR A 214 6.53 -2.95 16.34
C THR A 214 6.98 -4.41 16.19
N ILE A 215 6.47 -5.12 15.17
CA ILE A 215 6.91 -6.49 14.87
C ILE A 215 8.39 -6.53 14.49
N TYR A 216 8.88 -5.54 13.71
CA TYR A 216 10.31 -5.43 13.43
C TYR A 216 11.13 -5.27 14.73
N ALA A 217 10.72 -4.38 15.63
CA ALA A 217 11.42 -4.16 16.88
C ALA A 217 11.43 -5.39 17.79
N GLN A 218 10.36 -6.17 17.77
CA GLN A 218 10.28 -7.44 18.50
C GLN A 218 11.21 -8.51 17.91
N LEU A 219 11.27 -8.63 16.59
CA LEU A 219 12.12 -9.63 15.91
C LEU A 219 13.60 -9.27 15.93
N PHE A 220 13.92 -7.97 15.88
CA PHE A 220 15.29 -7.47 15.71
C PHE A 220 15.61 -6.33 16.70
N PRO A 221 15.53 -6.54 18.03
CA PRO A 221 15.69 -5.48 19.02
C PRO A 221 17.07 -4.79 18.93
N ASP A 222 18.13 -5.53 18.59
CA ASP A 222 19.47 -4.99 18.43
C ASP A 222 19.68 -4.20 17.12
N LYS A 223 18.73 -4.27 16.18
CA LYS A 223 18.77 -3.57 14.90
C LYS A 223 17.89 -2.32 14.88
N VAL A 224 17.22 -2.02 15.95
CA VAL A 224 16.41 -0.81 16.07
C VAL A 224 17.31 0.42 16.22
N GLY A 225 17.06 1.41 15.37
CA GLY A 225 17.62 2.76 15.45
C GLY A 225 16.61 3.74 16.04
N ARG A 226 16.03 4.57 15.19
CA ARG A 226 14.98 5.53 15.55
C ARG A 226 13.66 5.09 14.92
N LEU A 227 12.65 4.86 15.74
CA LEU A 227 11.31 4.52 15.27
C LEU A 227 10.35 5.65 15.62
N VAL A 228 9.61 6.12 14.62
CA VAL A 228 8.44 7.01 14.78
C VAL A 228 7.22 6.24 14.32
N LEU A 229 6.27 6.04 15.23
CA LEU A 229 5.07 5.26 15.04
C LEU A 229 3.86 6.19 15.18
N ASP A 230 3.36 6.68 14.04
CA ASP A 230 2.31 7.70 13.95
C ASP A 230 0.94 7.02 13.70
N GLY A 231 -0.01 7.20 14.64
CA GLY A 231 -1.27 6.47 14.66
C GLY A 231 -1.08 5.02 15.09
N ALA A 232 -0.47 4.84 16.27
CA ALA A 232 -0.04 3.53 16.76
C ALA A 232 -1.19 2.54 16.95
N ILE A 233 -1.02 1.35 16.38
CA ILE A 233 -1.89 0.19 16.57
C ILE A 233 -1.35 -0.64 17.73
N ASP A 234 -2.25 -1.03 18.65
CA ASP A 234 -1.93 -1.96 19.72
C ASP A 234 -1.69 -3.37 19.14
N PRO A 235 -0.47 -3.91 19.23
CA PRO A 235 -0.16 -5.23 18.65
C PRO A 235 -0.86 -6.39 19.34
N ASP A 236 -1.35 -6.20 20.58
CA ASP A 236 -2.05 -7.24 21.35
C ASP A 236 -3.57 -7.16 21.14
N ALA A 237 -4.08 -6.15 20.45
CA ALA A 237 -5.51 -6.02 20.20
C ALA A 237 -5.99 -7.07 19.18
N THR A 238 -7.09 -7.74 19.51
CA THR A 238 -7.77 -8.62 18.55
C THR A 238 -8.32 -7.83 17.35
N PRO A 239 -8.54 -8.46 16.16
CA PRO A 239 -9.14 -7.79 15.01
C PRO A 239 -10.45 -7.07 15.33
N VAL A 240 -11.29 -7.65 16.21
CA VAL A 240 -12.53 -7.02 16.66
C VAL A 240 -12.25 -5.74 17.47
N GLN A 241 -11.28 -5.77 18.39
CA GLN A 241 -10.91 -4.58 19.17
C GLN A 241 -10.33 -3.49 18.29
N GLN A 242 -9.48 -3.84 17.31
CA GLN A 242 -8.94 -2.90 16.32
C GLN A 242 -10.06 -2.24 15.52
N SER A 243 -11.03 -3.03 15.02
CA SER A 243 -12.19 -2.51 14.28
C SER A 243 -13.04 -1.56 15.11
N ILE A 244 -13.30 -1.89 16.40
CA ILE A 244 -14.04 -1.02 17.31
C ILE A 244 -13.28 0.28 17.55
N THR A 245 -11.96 0.22 17.80
CA THR A 245 -11.13 1.41 18.03
C THR A 245 -11.13 2.32 16.80
N GLN A 246 -11.03 1.75 15.60
CA GLN A 246 -11.10 2.49 14.35
C GLN A 246 -12.48 3.13 14.15
N ALA A 247 -13.56 2.40 14.41
CA ALA A 247 -14.92 2.92 14.34
C ALA A 247 -15.14 4.12 15.28
N VAL A 248 -14.65 4.04 16.52
CA VAL A 248 -14.68 5.17 17.46
C VAL A 248 -13.88 6.37 16.94
N GLY A 249 -12.73 6.12 16.30
CA GLY A 249 -11.94 7.18 15.66
C GLY A 249 -12.72 7.91 14.56
N PHE A 250 -13.35 7.17 13.66
CA PHE A 250 -14.20 7.74 12.61
C PHE A 250 -15.43 8.45 13.16
N ASP A 251 -16.06 7.92 14.21
CA ASP A 251 -17.20 8.52 14.88
C ASP A 251 -16.83 9.89 15.49
N ASN A 252 -15.66 10.01 16.10
CA ASN A 252 -15.13 11.27 16.62
C ASN A 252 -14.77 12.26 15.48
N ALA A 253 -14.18 11.78 14.38
CA ALA A 253 -13.87 12.61 13.21
C ALA A 253 -15.14 13.13 12.54
N LEU A 254 -16.20 12.32 12.49
CA LEU A 254 -17.51 12.73 11.97
C LEU A 254 -18.15 13.82 12.83
N ASP A 255 -18.10 13.68 14.16
CA ASP A 255 -18.56 14.73 15.07
C ASP A 255 -17.78 16.05 14.88
N ALA A 256 -16.47 15.96 14.70
CA ALA A 256 -15.65 17.12 14.42
C ALA A 256 -16.00 17.78 13.07
N PHE A 257 -16.20 16.99 12.03
CA PHE A 257 -16.65 17.46 10.71
C PHE A 257 -18.01 18.17 10.79
N ILE A 258 -18.98 17.59 11.51
CA ILE A 258 -20.32 18.19 11.67
C ILE A 258 -20.18 19.55 12.33
N LYS A 259 -19.43 19.66 13.44
CA LYS A 259 -19.20 20.92 14.16
C LYS A 259 -18.55 21.98 13.27
N ASP A 260 -17.51 21.61 12.54
CA ASP A 260 -16.83 22.49 11.58
C ASP A 260 -17.78 22.95 10.47
N CYS A 261 -18.52 22.02 9.86
CA CYS A 261 -19.46 22.33 8.80
C CYS A 261 -20.51 23.36 9.24
N LEU A 262 -21.07 23.20 10.43
CA LEU A 262 -22.12 24.09 10.94
C LEU A 262 -21.66 25.52 11.20
N LEU A 263 -20.36 25.78 11.25
CA LEU A 263 -19.76 27.12 11.33
C LEU A 263 -19.69 27.83 9.97
N ILE A 264 -19.97 27.13 8.88
CA ILE A 264 -19.83 27.63 7.51
C ILE A 264 -21.23 27.86 6.91
N ASP A 265 -21.50 29.07 6.40
CA ASP A 265 -22.81 29.41 5.82
C ASP A 265 -23.25 28.50 4.66
N THR A 266 -22.28 27.93 3.93
CA THR A 266 -22.53 27.02 2.79
C THR A 266 -22.62 25.54 3.20
N CYS A 267 -22.64 25.22 4.50
CA CYS A 267 -22.80 23.87 4.99
C CYS A 267 -24.09 23.22 4.47
N PRO A 268 -24.01 22.03 3.86
CA PRO A 268 -25.20 21.36 3.36
C PRO A 268 -26.02 20.67 4.46
N LEU A 269 -25.51 20.56 5.68
CA LEU A 269 -26.23 19.94 6.78
C LEU A 269 -27.33 20.87 7.34
N PRO A 270 -28.41 20.32 7.92
CA PRO A 270 -29.34 21.09 8.75
C PRO A 270 -28.62 21.74 9.93
N LYS A 271 -29.14 22.86 10.44
CA LYS A 271 -28.48 23.59 11.55
C LYS A 271 -28.41 22.81 12.86
N ASP A 272 -29.27 21.84 13.04
CA ASP A 272 -29.40 20.94 14.18
C ASP A 272 -28.86 19.53 13.86
N ALA A 273 -28.05 19.39 12.80
CA ALA A 273 -27.52 18.10 12.37
C ALA A 273 -26.65 17.46 13.46
N THR A 274 -26.89 16.17 13.62
CA THR A 274 -26.10 15.25 14.44
C THR A 274 -25.63 14.08 13.57
N LYS A 275 -24.90 13.14 14.16
CA LYS A 275 -24.53 11.88 13.45
C LYS A 275 -25.75 11.11 12.91
N GLY A 276 -26.92 11.27 13.52
CA GLY A 276 -28.17 10.70 13.01
C GLY A 276 -28.49 11.07 11.57
N TYR A 277 -28.11 12.28 11.12
CA TYR A 277 -28.24 12.65 9.71
C TYR A 277 -27.49 11.69 8.75
N PHE A 278 -26.30 11.24 9.15
CA PHE A 278 -25.52 10.28 8.36
C PHE A 278 -26.13 8.89 8.41
N THR A 279 -26.64 8.46 9.56
CA THR A 279 -27.39 7.19 9.67
C THR A 279 -28.59 7.20 8.72
N ASP A 280 -29.41 8.26 8.75
CA ASP A 280 -30.56 8.40 7.86
C ASP A 280 -30.16 8.45 6.38
N LEU A 281 -29.05 9.10 6.05
CA LEU A 281 -28.48 9.12 4.69
C LEU A 281 -28.11 7.71 4.25
N PHE A 282 -27.35 6.96 5.05
CA PHE A 282 -26.90 5.61 4.73
C PHE A 282 -28.10 4.67 4.56
N ASP A 283 -29.05 4.67 5.48
CA ASP A 283 -30.28 3.87 5.39
C ASP A 283 -31.15 4.23 4.17
N SER A 284 -31.14 5.50 3.75
CA SER A 284 -31.84 5.93 2.54
C SER A 284 -31.15 5.42 1.27
N VAL A 285 -29.81 5.41 1.27
CA VAL A 285 -29.00 4.93 0.14
C VAL A 285 -29.04 3.40 0.05
N ALA A 286 -29.10 2.68 1.17
CA ALA A 286 -29.34 1.23 1.19
C ALA A 286 -30.61 0.87 0.42
N LYS A 287 -31.70 1.60 0.67
CA LYS A 287 -32.99 1.40 -0.02
C LYS A 287 -32.96 1.85 -1.48
N LYS A 288 -32.21 2.90 -1.80
CA LYS A 288 -32.13 3.49 -3.13
C LYS A 288 -30.76 4.10 -3.36
N PRO A 289 -29.83 3.35 -3.98
CA PRO A 289 -28.49 3.85 -4.31
C PRO A 289 -28.52 5.18 -5.08
N LEU A 290 -27.52 6.05 -4.82
CA LEU A 290 -27.38 7.31 -5.52
C LEU A 290 -26.89 7.07 -6.95
N THR A 291 -27.51 7.77 -7.90
CA THR A 291 -27.12 7.65 -9.31
C THR A 291 -25.89 8.51 -9.62
N THR A 292 -25.18 8.13 -10.68
CA THR A 292 -24.08 8.93 -11.24
C THR A 292 -24.28 9.11 -12.74
N ARG A 293 -23.41 9.89 -13.38
CA ARG A 293 -23.40 9.97 -14.85
C ARG A 293 -22.80 8.74 -15.53
N SER A 294 -22.13 7.89 -14.76
CA SER A 294 -21.60 6.60 -15.21
C SER A 294 -22.65 5.50 -15.06
N LYS A 295 -22.31 4.27 -15.48
CA LYS A 295 -23.15 3.09 -15.22
C LYS A 295 -23.10 2.63 -13.75
N ARG A 296 -22.10 3.08 -12.98
CA ARG A 296 -21.95 2.74 -11.56
C ARG A 296 -22.89 3.60 -10.71
N VAL A 297 -23.39 3.02 -9.64
CA VAL A 297 -24.15 3.72 -8.61
C VAL A 297 -23.35 3.78 -7.32
N ALA A 298 -23.56 4.79 -6.49
CA ALA A 298 -23.00 4.82 -5.15
C ALA A 298 -23.95 4.06 -4.22
N THR A 299 -23.58 2.82 -3.87
CA THR A 299 -24.27 1.99 -2.89
C THR A 299 -24.02 2.51 -1.47
N GLU A 300 -24.74 1.99 -0.47
CA GLU A 300 -24.49 2.34 0.94
C GLU A 300 -23.02 2.18 1.29
N THR A 301 -22.43 1.01 1.02
CA THR A 301 -21.03 0.71 1.27
C THR A 301 -20.08 1.74 0.66
N LEU A 302 -20.30 2.11 -0.61
CA LEU A 302 -19.48 3.12 -1.29
C LEU A 302 -19.69 4.54 -0.73
N VAL A 303 -20.88 4.87 -0.23
CA VAL A 303 -21.14 6.17 0.42
C VAL A 303 -20.49 6.22 1.80
N VAL A 304 -20.56 5.14 2.58
CA VAL A 304 -19.85 5.01 3.86
C VAL A 304 -18.34 5.10 3.64
N LEU A 305 -17.79 4.36 2.68
CA LEU A 305 -16.36 4.36 2.34
C LEU A 305 -15.88 5.74 1.87
N GLY A 306 -16.66 6.40 1.00
CA GLY A 306 -16.36 7.78 0.56
C GLY A 306 -16.43 8.79 1.71
N THR A 307 -17.34 8.60 2.65
CA THR A 307 -17.40 9.41 3.88
C THR A 307 -16.15 9.21 4.73
N ALA A 308 -15.81 7.95 5.01
CA ALA A 308 -14.62 7.61 5.78
C ALA A 308 -13.33 8.16 5.13
N SER A 309 -13.18 7.99 3.81
CA SER A 309 -12.08 8.55 3.04
C SER A 309 -11.91 10.05 3.27
N ALA A 310 -13.01 10.82 3.21
CA ALA A 310 -12.96 12.26 3.41
C ALA A 310 -12.63 12.67 4.85
N LEU A 311 -12.90 11.81 5.85
CA LEU A 311 -12.63 12.11 7.25
C LEU A 311 -11.15 12.03 7.64
N TYR A 312 -10.29 11.44 6.82
CA TYR A 312 -8.85 11.39 7.07
C TYR A 312 -8.16 12.76 6.98
N ASP A 313 -8.74 13.72 6.25
CA ASP A 313 -8.10 15.01 6.02
C ASP A 313 -9.11 16.15 6.09
N ASN A 314 -8.90 17.04 7.04
CA ASN A 314 -9.79 18.20 7.25
C ASN A 314 -9.57 19.32 6.22
N GLU A 315 -8.39 19.42 5.61
CA GLU A 315 -8.08 20.48 4.65
C GLU A 315 -8.62 20.18 3.25
N SER A 316 -8.49 18.96 2.78
CA SER A 316 -8.94 18.54 1.44
C SER A 316 -10.21 17.68 1.48
N GLY A 317 -10.28 16.72 2.37
CA GLY A 317 -11.38 15.74 2.45
C GLY A 317 -12.70 16.36 2.91
N TRP A 318 -12.70 17.16 3.98
CA TRP A 318 -13.93 17.78 4.49
C TRP A 318 -14.63 18.71 3.49
N PRO A 319 -13.92 19.58 2.73
CA PRO A 319 -14.55 20.30 1.61
C PRO A 319 -15.21 19.40 0.58
N MET A 320 -14.57 18.28 0.23
CA MET A 320 -15.15 17.32 -0.72
C MET A 320 -16.38 16.60 -0.16
N LEU A 321 -16.36 16.26 1.14
CA LEU A 321 -17.53 15.68 1.82
C LEU A 321 -18.74 16.64 1.81
N ARG A 322 -18.50 17.94 2.04
CA ARG A 322 -19.58 18.95 1.89
C ARG A 322 -20.16 18.96 0.48
N VAL A 323 -19.33 18.86 -0.55
CA VAL A 323 -19.80 18.75 -1.95
C VAL A 323 -20.58 17.46 -2.17
N ALA A 324 -20.10 16.32 -1.64
CA ALA A 324 -20.77 15.03 -1.74
C ALA A 324 -22.17 15.06 -1.13
N LEU A 325 -22.28 15.60 0.09
CA LEU A 325 -23.57 15.78 0.80
C LEU A 325 -24.53 16.69 0.03
N LYS A 326 -24.03 17.78 -0.56
CA LYS A 326 -24.85 18.68 -1.40
C LYS A 326 -25.38 17.96 -2.66
N GLN A 327 -24.56 17.15 -3.31
CA GLN A 327 -24.95 16.36 -4.49
C GLN A 327 -25.96 15.26 -4.11
N ALA A 328 -25.78 14.59 -2.99
CA ALA A 328 -26.66 13.53 -2.51
C ALA A 328 -28.11 14.01 -2.31
N LYS A 329 -28.35 15.26 -1.91
CA LYS A 329 -29.68 15.87 -1.79
C LYS A 329 -30.47 15.85 -3.11
N THR A 330 -29.80 15.79 -4.25
CA THR A 330 -30.39 15.70 -5.58
C THR A 330 -30.32 14.29 -6.17
N GLY A 331 -29.96 13.28 -5.37
CA GLY A 331 -29.81 11.89 -5.78
C GLY A 331 -28.53 11.59 -6.57
N ASN A 332 -27.56 12.55 -6.61
CA ASN A 332 -26.29 12.38 -7.31
C ASN A 332 -25.19 11.89 -6.36
N GLY A 333 -24.67 10.69 -6.61
CA GLY A 333 -23.63 10.03 -5.82
C GLY A 333 -22.20 10.21 -6.35
N TYR A 334 -21.98 11.06 -7.36
CA TYR A 334 -20.69 11.13 -8.07
C TYR A 334 -19.50 11.43 -7.12
N MET A 335 -19.64 12.40 -6.21
CA MET A 335 -18.52 12.77 -5.34
C MET A 335 -18.26 11.70 -4.28
N PHE A 336 -19.29 11.05 -3.72
CA PHE A 336 -19.08 9.90 -2.83
C PHE A 336 -18.34 8.77 -3.54
N LEU A 337 -18.75 8.47 -4.77
CA LEU A 337 -18.08 7.45 -5.58
C LEU A 337 -16.62 7.83 -5.87
N SER A 338 -16.34 9.10 -6.17
CA SER A 338 -14.98 9.58 -6.41
C SER A 338 -14.10 9.48 -5.17
N LEU A 339 -14.63 9.76 -3.98
CA LEU A 339 -13.93 9.61 -2.70
C LEU A 339 -13.66 8.14 -2.39
N ALA A 340 -14.64 7.25 -2.62
CA ALA A 340 -14.48 5.81 -2.47
C ALA A 340 -13.43 5.26 -3.46
N ASP A 341 -13.48 5.68 -4.74
CA ASP A 341 -12.51 5.28 -5.76
C ASP A 341 -11.09 5.73 -5.40
N ALA A 342 -10.92 6.93 -4.86
CA ALA A 342 -9.63 7.42 -4.39
C ALA A 342 -9.09 6.59 -3.22
N TYR A 343 -9.96 6.17 -2.30
CA TYR A 343 -9.59 5.35 -1.14
C TYR A 343 -9.19 3.93 -1.56
N THR A 344 -9.93 3.32 -2.49
CA THR A 344 -9.68 1.96 -2.97
C THR A 344 -8.59 1.88 -4.04
N GLY A 345 -8.06 3.01 -4.51
CA GLY A 345 -7.08 3.06 -5.58
C GLY A 345 -7.64 2.81 -6.99
N ARG A 346 -8.97 2.82 -7.14
CA ARG A 346 -9.61 2.61 -8.44
C ARG A 346 -9.30 3.73 -9.42
N GLN A 347 -8.76 3.38 -10.57
CA GLN A 347 -8.40 4.32 -11.62
C GLN A 347 -9.62 4.74 -12.48
N LEU A 348 -9.51 5.86 -13.19
CA LEU A 348 -10.58 6.37 -14.07
C LEU A 348 -10.97 5.38 -15.18
N ASN A 349 -10.05 4.54 -15.61
CA ASN A 349 -10.30 3.49 -16.61
C ASN A 349 -10.93 2.22 -16.02
N GLY A 350 -11.18 2.18 -14.71
CA GLY A 350 -11.78 1.06 -14.01
C GLY A 350 -10.83 -0.02 -13.52
N THR A 351 -9.52 0.20 -13.62
CA THR A 351 -8.51 -0.76 -13.13
C THR A 351 -8.09 -0.46 -11.70
N TYR A 352 -7.59 -1.49 -11.01
CA TYR A 352 -6.97 -1.41 -9.70
C TYR A 352 -5.48 -1.79 -9.83
N PRO A 353 -4.56 -0.80 -9.95
CA PRO A 353 -3.13 -1.06 -10.15
C PRO A 353 -2.43 -1.57 -8.89
N THR A 354 -2.99 -1.31 -7.73
CA THR A 354 -2.52 -1.81 -6.44
C THR A 354 -3.47 -2.90 -5.92
N ASN A 355 -2.99 -3.73 -5.05
CA ASN A 355 -3.50 -5.06 -4.79
C ASN A 355 -4.68 -5.12 -3.84
N GLU A 356 -5.60 -5.99 -4.21
CA GLU A 356 -6.75 -6.37 -3.42
C GLU A 356 -6.43 -7.38 -2.32
N GLY A 357 -5.27 -8.04 -2.41
CA GLY A 357 -4.93 -9.16 -1.54
C GLY A 357 -4.35 -8.78 -0.19
N ASP A 358 -4.10 -7.51 0.04
CA ASP A 358 -3.34 -7.04 1.20
C ASP A 358 -4.07 -7.18 2.55
N TRP A 359 -5.37 -7.40 2.52
CA TRP A 359 -6.22 -7.56 3.71
C TRP A 359 -6.40 -9.00 4.18
N VAL A 360 -5.85 -9.98 3.46
CA VAL A 360 -6.19 -11.40 3.65
C VAL A 360 -5.22 -12.13 4.57
N CYS A 361 -4.04 -11.59 4.84
CA CYS A 361 -2.94 -12.36 5.42
C CYS A 361 -2.43 -11.90 6.79
N ASP A 362 -3.14 -10.98 7.48
CA ASP A 362 -2.85 -10.59 8.87
C ASP A 362 -3.83 -11.15 9.89
#